data_b998ac13727314f4bb7bcbd40efcfe41
#
_entry.id   b998ac13727314f4bb7bcbd40efcfe41
#
_cell.length_a   1.000
_cell.length_b   1.000
_cell.length_c   1.000
_cell.angle_alpha   90.00
_cell.angle_beta   90.00
_cell.angle_gamma   90.00
#
_symmetry.space_group_name_H-M   'P 1'
#
loop_
_entity.id
_entity.type
_entity.pdbx_description
1 polymer ?
#
loop_
_entity_poly.entity_id
_entity_poly.type
_entity_poly.pdbx_seq_one_letter_code
_entity_poly.pdbx_strand_id
1 'polypeptide(L)'
;VARPGVVPPPTGADKTTIQVALPVNESGALLTLLEQFSARGVDLSRIESRPSGDGLGNYTFSIDIVGHIREERVQAALVGLHRYSPEVRFMGSYPRVDGVRARVEPGTTDDAFRAGRAWVSDLLHGGDGTGEAGGVAPCWPLV
;
A
#
# COMPACT_ATOMS: atom_id res chain seq x y z
N VAL A 1 -0.55 -21.66 -0.64
CA VAL A 1 -1.26 -21.09 -1.79
C VAL A 1 -2.65 -20.67 -1.35
N ALA A 2 -2.91 -19.37 -1.39
CA ALA A 2 -4.23 -18.86 -1.03
C ALA A 2 -5.25 -19.20 -2.11
N ARG A 3 -6.43 -19.67 -1.70
CA ARG A 3 -7.54 -19.85 -2.64
C ARG A 3 -8.05 -18.50 -3.11
N PRO A 4 -8.46 -18.36 -4.38
CA PRO A 4 -9.07 -17.10 -4.83
C PRO A 4 -10.27 -16.72 -3.95
N GLY A 5 -10.31 -15.46 -3.53
CA GLY A 5 -11.37 -14.94 -2.70
C GLY A 5 -11.29 -15.24 -1.20
N VAL A 6 -10.29 -16.02 -0.77
CA VAL A 6 -10.07 -16.31 0.65
C VAL A 6 -8.83 -15.58 1.14
N VAL A 7 -9.01 -14.68 2.09
CA VAL A 7 -7.92 -13.96 2.72
C VAL A 7 -7.85 -14.38 4.19
N PRO A 8 -6.73 -14.98 4.64
CA PRO A 8 -6.56 -15.32 6.05
C PRO A 8 -6.64 -14.06 6.94
N PRO A 9 -6.99 -14.19 8.21
CA PRO A 9 -7.01 -13.05 9.11
C PRO A 9 -5.60 -12.47 9.35
N PRO A 10 -5.46 -11.17 9.67
CA PRO A 10 -4.17 -10.55 9.94
C PRO A 10 -3.48 -11.19 11.14
N THR A 11 -2.16 -11.39 11.05
CA THR A 11 -1.34 -11.95 12.14
C THR A 11 -0.35 -10.92 12.71
N GLY A 12 -0.15 -9.80 12.04
CA GLY A 12 0.90 -8.82 12.34
C GLY A 12 2.23 -9.14 11.66
N ALA A 13 2.36 -10.32 11.07
CA ALA A 13 3.53 -10.76 10.30
C ALA A 13 3.05 -11.34 8.98
N ASP A 14 2.59 -10.47 8.08
CA ASP A 14 1.92 -10.86 6.85
C ASP A 14 2.60 -10.26 5.62
N LYS A 15 2.33 -10.89 4.47
CA LYS A 15 2.71 -10.41 3.15
C LYS A 15 1.49 -10.31 2.26
N THR A 16 1.50 -9.33 1.38
CA THR A 16 0.53 -9.23 0.28
C THR A 16 1.29 -9.25 -1.04
N THR A 17 0.91 -10.14 -1.93
CA THR A 17 1.52 -10.23 -3.26
C THR A 17 0.57 -9.65 -4.30
N ILE A 18 1.12 -8.77 -5.13
CA ILE A 18 0.40 -8.15 -6.25
C ILE A 18 1.21 -8.26 -7.53
N GLN A 19 0.52 -8.13 -8.66
CA GLN A 19 1.14 -7.94 -9.95
C GLN A 19 0.67 -6.62 -10.55
N VAL A 20 1.60 -5.85 -11.08
CA VAL A 20 1.33 -4.54 -11.66
C VAL A 20 1.93 -4.49 -13.06
N ALA A 21 1.12 -4.11 -14.04
CA ALA A 21 1.58 -3.89 -15.41
C ALA A 21 1.97 -2.42 -15.59
N LEU A 22 3.17 -2.18 -16.06
CA LEU A 22 3.67 -0.83 -16.33
C LEU A 22 4.24 -0.73 -17.75
N PRO A 23 3.95 0.38 -18.47
CA PRO A 23 4.63 0.65 -19.72
C PRO A 23 6.08 1.07 -19.46
N VAL A 24 7.01 0.45 -20.16
CA VAL A 24 8.46 0.74 -20.01
C VAL A 24 8.83 2.10 -20.59
N ASN A 25 8.04 2.58 -21.53
CA ASN A 25 8.35 3.81 -22.27
C ASN A 25 8.13 5.08 -21.45
N GLU A 26 7.52 4.97 -20.30
CA GLU A 26 7.27 6.13 -19.45
C GLU A 26 8.38 6.29 -18.42
N SER A 27 9.13 7.35 -18.60
CA SER A 27 10.18 7.74 -17.67
C SER A 27 9.57 8.00 -16.29
N GLY A 28 10.09 7.32 -15.27
CA GLY A 28 9.62 7.49 -13.92
C GLY A 28 8.39 6.68 -13.53
N ALA A 29 7.85 5.83 -14.40
CA ALA A 29 6.70 5.00 -14.07
C ALA A 29 6.96 4.09 -12.86
N LEU A 30 8.14 3.45 -12.83
CA LEU A 30 8.54 2.62 -11.69
C LEU A 30 8.72 3.46 -10.43
N LEU A 31 9.29 4.66 -10.55
CA LEU A 31 9.46 5.56 -9.40
C LEU A 31 8.11 5.97 -8.81
N THR A 32 7.16 6.33 -9.67
CA THR A 32 5.80 6.67 -9.25
C THR A 32 5.14 5.50 -8.52
N LEU A 33 5.33 4.28 -9.01
CA LEU A 33 4.84 3.08 -8.36
C LEU A 33 5.43 2.92 -6.96
N LEU A 34 6.74 3.05 -6.82
CA LEU A 34 7.42 2.90 -5.53
C LEU A 34 7.04 4.00 -4.54
N GLU A 35 6.78 5.21 -5.02
CA GLU A 35 6.32 6.33 -4.19
C GLU A 35 4.97 6.06 -3.52
N GLN A 36 4.08 5.28 -4.16
CA GLN A 36 2.80 4.93 -3.55
C GLN A 36 2.99 4.13 -2.26
N PHE A 37 4.00 3.29 -2.21
CA PHE A 37 4.34 2.54 -1.00
C PHE A 37 5.10 3.40 0.01
N SER A 38 6.11 4.11 -0.44
CA SER A 38 6.95 4.94 0.42
C SER A 38 6.16 6.02 1.15
N ALA A 39 5.28 6.71 0.44
CA ALA A 39 4.47 7.79 1.00
C ALA A 39 3.51 7.32 2.11
N ARG A 40 3.19 6.03 2.13
CA ARG A 40 2.27 5.44 3.11
C ARG A 40 2.96 4.56 4.14
N GLY A 41 4.30 4.59 4.16
CA GLY A 41 5.09 3.81 5.11
C GLY A 41 4.98 2.31 4.91
N VAL A 42 4.82 1.87 3.67
CA VAL A 42 4.70 0.46 3.33
C VAL A 42 6.01 -0.05 2.76
N ASP A 43 6.59 -1.06 3.39
CA ASP A 43 7.82 -1.69 2.91
C ASP A 43 7.53 -2.79 1.90
N LEU A 44 8.46 -2.98 1.00
CA LEU A 44 8.44 -4.06 0.02
C LEU A 44 9.54 -5.07 0.36
N SER A 45 9.20 -6.35 0.36
CA SER A 45 10.19 -7.40 0.61
C SER A 45 10.75 -8.01 -0.67
N ARG A 46 10.04 -7.88 -1.77
CA ARG A 46 10.49 -8.38 -3.07
C ARG A 46 9.86 -7.57 -4.19
N ILE A 47 10.64 -7.31 -5.23
CA ILE A 47 10.15 -6.79 -6.49
C ILE A 47 10.85 -7.52 -7.63
N GLU A 48 10.08 -8.04 -8.57
CA GLU A 48 10.59 -8.79 -9.71
C GLU A 48 9.89 -8.33 -10.97
N SER A 49 10.66 -8.06 -12.02
CA SER A 49 10.11 -7.62 -13.30
C SER A 49 10.21 -8.72 -14.35
N ARG A 50 9.16 -8.86 -15.15
CA ARG A 50 9.11 -9.79 -16.29
C ARG A 50 8.51 -9.09 -17.50
N PRO A 51 9.00 -9.37 -18.71
CA PRO A 51 8.31 -8.92 -19.92
C PRO A 51 6.89 -9.48 -19.95
N SER A 52 5.92 -8.63 -20.29
CA SER A 52 4.51 -9.07 -20.28
C SER A 52 4.13 -9.98 -21.45
N GLY A 53 4.94 -10.01 -22.49
CA GLY A 53 4.62 -10.79 -23.69
C GLY A 53 3.61 -10.15 -24.65
N ASP A 54 2.97 -9.07 -24.24
CA ASP A 54 1.91 -8.40 -25.01
C ASP A 54 2.43 -7.31 -25.95
N GLY A 55 3.74 -7.26 -26.17
CA GLY A 55 4.37 -6.29 -27.01
C GLY A 55 5.68 -5.76 -26.44
N LEU A 56 6.43 -5.08 -27.28
CA LEU A 56 7.70 -4.47 -26.88
C LEU A 56 7.44 -3.30 -25.93
N GLY A 57 8.13 -3.31 -24.81
CA GLY A 57 8.13 -2.19 -23.88
C GLY A 57 7.16 -2.28 -22.72
N ASN A 58 6.46 -3.40 -22.55
CA ASN A 58 5.58 -3.61 -21.40
C ASN A 58 6.20 -4.62 -20.43
N TYR A 59 6.11 -4.30 -19.13
CA TYR A 59 6.60 -5.17 -18.07
C TYR A 59 5.51 -5.41 -17.03
N THR A 60 5.52 -6.61 -16.47
CA THR A 60 4.72 -6.97 -15.29
C THR A 60 5.66 -7.06 -14.10
N PHE A 61 5.35 -6.33 -13.05
CA PHE A 61 6.07 -6.37 -11.79
C PHE A 61 5.32 -7.22 -10.79
N SER A 62 6.01 -8.20 -10.22
CA SER A 62 5.50 -8.98 -9.10
C SER A 62 6.10 -8.40 -7.81
N ILE A 63 5.26 -7.99 -6.89
CA ILE A 63 5.67 -7.24 -5.69
C ILE A 63 5.12 -7.92 -4.45
N ASP A 64 6.00 -8.17 -3.48
CA ASP A 64 5.60 -8.63 -2.15
C ASP A 64 5.64 -7.43 -1.19
N ILE A 65 4.49 -7.10 -0.68
CA ILE A 65 4.27 -6.00 0.26
C ILE A 65 4.35 -6.54 1.68
N VAL A 66 5.05 -5.85 2.57
CA VAL A 66 5.11 -6.19 3.99
C VAL A 66 3.86 -5.65 4.68
N GLY A 67 2.87 -6.48 4.86
CA GLY A 67 1.61 -6.12 5.48
C GLY A 67 0.44 -6.93 4.96
N HIS A 68 -0.70 -6.79 5.62
CA HIS A 68 -1.95 -7.47 5.27
C HIS A 68 -2.89 -6.53 4.52
N ILE A 69 -3.67 -7.08 3.59
CA ILE A 69 -4.64 -6.29 2.80
C ILE A 69 -5.68 -5.57 3.67
N ARG A 70 -5.94 -6.05 4.87
CA ARG A 70 -6.86 -5.39 5.80
C ARG A 70 -6.26 -4.20 6.52
N GLU A 71 -4.94 -4.02 6.45
CA GLU A 71 -4.29 -2.85 7.02
C GLU A 71 -4.54 -1.61 6.15
N GLU A 72 -4.91 -0.51 6.79
CA GLU A 72 -5.26 0.73 6.10
C GLU A 72 -4.12 1.28 5.22
N ARG A 73 -2.88 1.20 5.70
CA ARG A 73 -1.70 1.66 4.95
C ARG A 73 -1.53 0.87 3.64
N VAL A 74 -1.76 -0.44 3.68
CA VAL A 74 -1.68 -1.30 2.50
C VAL A 74 -2.81 -0.97 1.53
N GLN A 75 -4.02 -0.80 2.02
CA GLN A 75 -5.18 -0.41 1.21
C GLN A 75 -4.93 0.94 0.53
N ALA A 76 -4.42 1.92 1.25
CA ALA A 76 -4.12 3.24 0.70
C ALA A 76 -3.08 3.17 -0.42
N ALA A 77 -2.05 2.34 -0.26
CA ALA A 77 -1.05 2.13 -1.30
C ALA A 77 -1.66 1.49 -2.56
N LEU A 78 -2.52 0.50 -2.37
CA LEU A 78 -3.20 -0.16 -3.50
C LEU A 78 -4.15 0.78 -4.23
N VAL A 79 -4.86 1.64 -3.52
CA VAL A 79 -5.69 2.69 -4.15
C VAL A 79 -4.83 3.62 -5.00
N GLY A 80 -3.68 4.03 -4.48
CA GLY A 80 -2.73 4.85 -5.22
C GLY A 80 -2.22 4.16 -6.48
N LEU A 81 -1.88 2.88 -6.40
CA LEU A 81 -1.46 2.10 -7.56
C LEU A 81 -2.55 1.99 -8.61
N HIS A 82 -3.76 1.69 -8.20
CA HIS A 82 -4.90 1.54 -9.10
C HIS A 82 -5.18 2.83 -9.88
N ARG A 83 -4.92 3.98 -9.29
CA ARG A 83 -5.12 5.28 -9.95
C ARG A 83 -4.10 5.55 -11.06
N TYR A 84 -2.88 5.03 -10.94
CA TYR A 84 -1.77 5.34 -11.85
C TYR A 84 -1.37 4.17 -12.75
N SER A 85 -1.80 2.96 -12.45
CA SER A 85 -1.46 1.78 -13.22
C SER A 85 -2.67 1.27 -13.99
N PRO A 86 -2.50 0.89 -15.27
CA PRO A 86 -3.61 0.36 -16.06
C PRO A 86 -4.12 -0.98 -15.54
N GLU A 87 -3.27 -1.77 -14.92
CA GLU A 87 -3.65 -3.08 -14.43
C GLU A 87 -2.91 -3.43 -13.15
N VAL A 88 -3.67 -3.66 -12.09
CA VAL A 88 -3.15 -4.15 -10.80
C VAL A 88 -3.93 -5.41 -10.45
N ARG A 89 -3.22 -6.51 -10.21
CA ARG A 89 -3.82 -7.80 -9.88
C ARG A 89 -3.43 -8.20 -8.47
N PHE A 90 -4.43 -8.44 -7.62
CA PHE A 90 -4.23 -8.94 -6.26
C PHE A 90 -4.05 -10.46 -6.32
N MET A 91 -2.92 -10.95 -5.78
CA MET A 91 -2.60 -12.37 -5.79
C MET A 91 -2.92 -13.06 -4.47
N GLY A 92 -2.86 -12.35 -3.36
CA GLY A 92 -3.19 -12.89 -2.06
C GLY A 92 -2.49 -12.17 -0.93
N SER A 93 -3.00 -12.41 0.28
CA SER A 93 -2.41 -11.90 1.53
C SER A 93 -2.29 -13.09 2.47
N TYR A 94 -1.12 -13.31 3.05
CA TYR A 94 -0.82 -14.52 3.80
C TYR A 94 0.24 -14.27 4.88
N PRO A 95 0.28 -15.09 5.95
CA PRO A 95 1.31 -14.98 6.97
C PRO A 95 2.72 -15.22 6.41
N ARG A 96 3.68 -14.47 6.90
CA ARG A 96 5.09 -14.66 6.56
C ARG A 96 5.62 -15.94 7.19
N VAL A 97 6.42 -16.67 6.42
CA VAL A 97 7.06 -17.90 6.89
C VAL A 97 8.03 -17.63 8.04
N ASP A 98 8.73 -16.49 8.00
CA ASP A 98 9.71 -16.12 9.04
C ASP A 98 9.07 -15.55 10.31
N GLY A 99 7.78 -15.21 10.29
CA GLY A 99 7.07 -14.66 11.43
C GLY A 99 7.52 -13.26 11.86
N VAL A 100 8.33 -12.59 11.06
CA VAL A 100 8.82 -11.25 11.38
C VAL A 100 7.70 -10.23 11.24
N ARG A 101 7.39 -9.53 12.33
CA ARG A 101 6.34 -8.51 12.35
C ARG A 101 6.73 -7.29 11.54
N ALA A 102 5.76 -6.74 10.82
CA ALA A 102 5.95 -5.51 10.09
C ALA A 102 6.18 -4.34 11.05
N ARG A 103 7.14 -3.48 10.70
CA ARG A 103 7.33 -2.21 11.39
C ARG A 103 6.36 -1.20 10.78
N VAL A 104 5.42 -0.71 11.58
CA VAL A 104 4.42 0.26 11.14
C VAL A 104 4.78 1.63 11.68
N GLU A 105 4.96 2.60 10.79
CA GLU A 105 5.24 3.98 11.18
C GLU A 105 4.03 4.60 11.90
N PRO A 106 4.25 5.46 12.92
CA PRO A 106 3.15 6.00 13.75
C PRO A 106 2.02 6.67 12.95
N GLY A 107 2.36 7.41 11.90
CA GLY A 107 1.36 8.07 11.07
C GLY A 107 0.62 7.16 10.10
N THR A 108 0.96 5.87 10.04
CA THR A 108 0.39 4.91 9.08
C THR A 108 -0.31 3.73 9.75
N THR A 109 -0.60 3.83 11.04
CA THR A 109 -1.41 2.83 11.74
C THR A 109 -2.87 2.91 11.29
N ASP A 110 -3.62 1.83 11.49
CA ASP A 110 -5.05 1.82 11.19
C ASP A 110 -5.79 2.93 11.93
N ASP A 111 -5.45 3.16 13.19
CA ASP A 111 -6.05 4.21 13.99
C ASP A 111 -5.75 5.60 13.45
N ALA A 112 -4.53 5.84 12.96
CA ALA A 112 -4.15 7.10 12.33
C ALA A 112 -4.99 7.37 11.07
N PHE A 113 -5.20 6.36 10.23
CA PHE A 113 -6.05 6.48 9.04
C PHE A 113 -7.50 6.74 9.39
N ARG A 114 -8.04 6.03 10.38
CA ARG A 114 -9.42 6.24 10.84
C ARG A 114 -9.60 7.65 11.40
N ALA A 115 -8.67 8.11 12.20
CA ALA A 115 -8.71 9.47 12.76
C ALA A 115 -8.66 10.53 11.65
N GLY A 116 -7.82 10.33 10.64
CA GLY A 116 -7.74 11.23 9.50
C GLY A 116 -9.04 11.28 8.70
N ARG A 117 -9.63 10.12 8.43
CA ARG A 117 -10.91 10.07 7.71
C ARG A 117 -12.05 10.69 8.53
N ALA A 118 -12.06 10.46 9.84
CA ALA A 118 -13.07 11.07 10.72
C ALA A 118 -12.94 12.60 10.72
N TRP A 119 -11.73 13.12 10.72
CA TRP A 119 -11.49 14.56 10.62
C TRP A 119 -12.01 15.13 9.31
N VAL A 120 -11.72 14.50 8.18
CA VAL A 120 -12.24 14.93 6.86
C VAL A 120 -13.76 14.85 6.83
N SER A 121 -14.35 13.79 7.37
CA SER A 121 -15.80 13.64 7.45
C SER A 121 -16.44 14.78 8.26
N ASP A 122 -15.80 15.16 9.36
CA ASP A 122 -16.24 16.27 10.20
C ASP A 122 -16.22 17.61 9.42
N LEU A 123 -15.17 17.84 8.63
CA LEU A 123 -15.08 19.01 7.75
C LEU A 123 -16.23 19.06 6.74
N LEU A 124 -16.55 17.91 6.14
CA LEU A 124 -17.63 17.80 5.15
C LEU A 124 -19.01 18.04 5.76
N HIS A 125 -19.16 17.86 7.07
CA HIS A 125 -20.41 18.06 7.80
C HIS A 125 -20.42 19.35 8.65
N GLY A 126 -19.56 20.31 8.35
CA GLY A 126 -19.54 21.63 8.97
C GLY A 126 -18.70 21.77 10.22
N GLY A 127 -17.75 20.86 10.44
CA GLY A 127 -16.78 20.97 11.52
C GLY A 127 -15.88 22.20 11.41
N ASP A 128 -15.25 22.58 12.51
CA ASP A 128 -14.43 23.79 12.60
C ASP A 128 -13.02 23.65 11.98
N GLY A 129 -12.67 22.46 11.51
CA GLY A 129 -11.38 22.20 10.89
C GLY A 129 -10.25 21.96 11.87
N THR A 130 -10.53 21.94 13.18
CA THR A 130 -9.52 21.58 14.16
C THR A 130 -9.50 20.06 14.35
N GLY A 131 -8.35 19.47 14.16
CA GLY A 131 -8.18 18.03 14.36
C GLY A 131 -6.83 17.75 14.98
N GLU A 132 -6.81 16.92 15.99
CA GLU A 132 -5.58 16.38 16.52
C GLU A 132 -5.19 15.11 15.79
N ALA A 133 -3.90 14.96 15.50
CA ALA A 133 -3.38 13.75 14.89
C ALA A 133 -3.41 12.61 15.90
N GLY A 134 -4.55 11.97 16.07
CA GLY A 134 -4.79 10.70 16.79
C GLY A 134 -3.81 10.28 17.90
N GLY A 135 -3.31 11.21 18.71
CA GLY A 135 -2.32 10.90 19.75
C GLY A 135 -0.91 10.59 19.23
N VAL A 136 -0.67 10.78 17.96
CA VAL A 136 0.62 10.48 17.32
C VAL A 136 1.36 11.78 17.03
N ALA A 137 2.61 11.88 17.51
CA ALA A 137 3.47 13.01 17.15
C ALA A 137 3.75 12.99 15.63
N PRO A 138 3.73 14.14 14.95
CA PRO A 138 4.08 14.17 13.54
C PRO A 138 5.50 13.68 13.30
N CYS A 139 5.65 12.74 12.36
CA CYS A 139 6.93 12.11 12.05
C CYS A 139 7.77 12.84 11.02
N TRP A 140 7.20 13.86 10.37
CA TRP A 140 7.94 14.63 9.39
C TRP A 140 8.45 15.93 10.00
N PRO A 141 9.62 16.38 9.56
CA PRO A 141 10.09 17.68 9.96
C PRO A 141 9.12 18.73 9.42
N LEU A 142 8.72 19.63 10.30
CA LEU A 142 8.00 20.82 9.88
C LEU A 142 8.96 21.68 9.07
N VAL A 143 8.67 21.83 7.83
CA VAL A 143 9.44 22.71 6.96
C VAL A 143 8.97 24.13 7.14
#